data_aa6cec9a3dbd037dda6fdb6e8f1c5874
#
_entry.id   aa6cec9a3dbd037dda6fdb6e8f1c5874
#
_cell.length_a   1.000
_cell.length_b   1.000
_cell.length_c   1.000
_cell.angle_alpha   90.00
_cell.angle_beta   90.00
_cell.angle_gamma   90.00
#
_symmetry.space_group_name_H-M   'P 1'
#
loop_
_entity.id
_entity.type
_entity.pdbx_description
1 polymer ?
#
loop_
_entity_poly.entity_id
_entity_poly.type
_entity_poly.pdbx_seq_one_letter_code
_entity_poly.pdbx_strand_id
1 'polypeptide(L)'
;MSPGGSAKHDGRDERRGRRVAVNLPATLGGRRARPARVADLSLVGCLVRTEASLNAGAVVDLHVELPDGVLRTKVRVADASVDGDSLPGPSKQFLAGLEFLALAAADELRLRAFLDPEARRRRGAHTPLA
;
A
#
# COMPACT_ATOMS: atom_id res chain seq x y z
N MET A 1 24.14 19.65 -9.98
CA MET A 1 23.93 19.53 -9.20
C MET A 1 23.04 18.87 -8.76
N SER A 2 22.55 18.18 -8.63
CA SER A 2 21.63 17.61 -8.26
C SER A 2 21.35 17.60 -7.12
N PRO A 3 21.50 17.96 -6.79
CA PRO A 3 21.40 17.98 -5.67
C PRO A 3 20.33 17.96 -5.09
N GLY A 4 19.62 18.27 -5.66
CA GLY A 4 18.54 18.39 -4.99
C GLY A 4 18.12 17.29 -4.24
N GLY A 5 18.23 16.21 -4.74
CA GLY A 5 17.68 15.11 -4.08
C GLY A 5 18.21 14.89 -2.75
N SER A 6 19.49 15.03 -2.65
CA SER A 6 20.07 14.66 -1.41
C SER A 6 19.67 15.57 -0.32
N ALA A 7 19.45 16.77 -0.63
CA ALA A 7 19.18 17.70 0.40
C ALA A 7 17.91 17.42 1.12
N LYS A 8 17.09 16.57 0.58
CA LYS A 8 15.95 16.34 1.24
C LYS A 8 15.89 15.20 2.06
N HIS A 9 16.89 14.48 2.25
CA HIS A 9 16.84 13.26 3.00
C HIS A 9 16.94 13.53 4.44
N ASP A 10 15.90 14.02 5.05
CA ASP A 10 15.89 14.07 6.49
C ASP A 10 15.17 12.83 6.97
N GLY A 11 15.23 12.57 8.23
CA GLY A 11 14.65 11.38 8.80
C GLY A 11 13.16 11.29 8.63
N ARG A 12 12.50 12.42 8.53
CA ARG A 12 11.09 12.43 8.36
C ARG A 12 10.67 11.91 7.00
N ASP A 13 11.37 12.35 5.94
CA ASP A 13 11.08 11.89 4.60
C ASP A 13 11.35 10.41 4.47
N GLU A 14 12.42 9.94 5.05
CA GLU A 14 12.72 8.53 5.00
C GLU A 14 11.67 7.71 5.71
N ARG A 15 11.18 8.18 6.85
CA ARG A 15 10.17 7.45 7.56
C ARG A 15 8.87 7.41 6.79
N ARG A 16 8.49 8.49 6.12
CA ARG A 16 7.26 8.50 5.37
C ARG A 16 7.34 7.53 4.20
N GLY A 17 8.49 7.43 3.57
CA GLY A 17 8.62 6.55 2.43
C GLY A 17 8.97 5.12 2.75
N ARG A 18 9.23 4.81 4.02
CA ARG A 18 9.64 3.46 4.38
C ARG A 18 8.53 2.47 4.11
N ARG A 19 8.83 1.47 3.33
CA ARG A 19 7.87 0.44 2.98
C ARG A 19 7.98 -0.74 3.91
N VAL A 20 6.86 -1.27 4.28
CA VAL A 20 6.78 -2.41 5.16
C VAL A 20 6.10 -3.52 4.40
N ALA A 21 6.73 -4.69 4.34
CA ALA A 21 6.13 -5.85 3.69
C ALA A 21 4.91 -6.31 4.47
N VAL A 22 3.82 -6.52 3.78
CA VAL A 22 2.56 -6.92 4.40
C VAL A 22 1.85 -7.90 3.47
N ASN A 23 0.70 -8.36 3.90
CA ASN A 23 -0.16 -9.18 3.07
C ASN A 23 -1.58 -8.89 3.52
N LEU A 24 -2.14 -7.81 3.02
CA LEU A 24 -3.43 -7.33 3.49
C LEU A 24 -4.46 -7.36 2.39
N PRO A 25 -5.69 -7.77 2.71
CA PRO A 25 -6.76 -7.73 1.72
C PRO A 25 -7.12 -6.30 1.41
N ALA A 26 -7.50 -6.05 0.17
CA ALA A 26 -7.89 -4.73 -0.26
C ALA A 26 -8.85 -4.82 -1.42
N THR A 27 -9.51 -3.72 -1.73
CA THR A 27 -10.33 -3.61 -2.93
C THR A 27 -9.97 -2.32 -3.65
N LEU A 28 -10.06 -2.37 -4.96
CA LEU A 28 -9.78 -1.23 -5.82
C LEU A 28 -11.03 -0.88 -6.62
N GLY A 29 -11.27 0.39 -6.79
CA GLY A 29 -12.37 0.85 -7.59
C GLY A 29 -13.57 1.19 -6.73
N GLY A 30 -14.55 1.87 -7.32
CA GLY A 30 -15.72 2.28 -6.61
C GLY A 30 -16.86 1.33 -6.85
N ARG A 31 -17.68 1.60 -7.89
CA ARG A 31 -18.83 0.81 -8.13
C ARG A 31 -18.53 -0.62 -8.37
N ARG A 32 -17.47 -0.96 -9.07
CA ARG A 32 -17.09 -2.32 -9.32
C ARG A 32 -15.80 -2.59 -8.61
N ALA A 33 -15.88 -2.77 -7.33
CA ALA A 33 -14.69 -3.02 -6.53
C ALA A 33 -14.06 -4.35 -6.94
N ARG A 34 -12.77 -4.36 -7.17
CA ARG A 34 -12.00 -5.55 -7.55
C ARG A 34 -11.07 -5.91 -6.41
N PRO A 35 -10.90 -7.18 -6.13
CA PRO A 35 -10.01 -7.57 -5.02
C PRO A 35 -8.55 -7.32 -5.36
N ALA A 36 -7.78 -7.07 -4.33
CA ALA A 36 -6.35 -6.86 -4.43
C ALA A 36 -5.68 -7.31 -3.14
N ARG A 37 -4.37 -7.46 -3.19
CA ARG A 37 -3.57 -7.73 -2.01
C ARG A 37 -2.51 -6.68 -1.91
N VAL A 38 -2.42 -6.05 -0.76
CA VAL A 38 -1.34 -5.08 -0.52
C VAL A 38 -0.11 -5.87 -0.13
N ALA A 39 0.95 -5.71 -0.91
CA ALA A 39 2.21 -6.42 -0.68
C ALA A 39 3.19 -5.59 0.12
N ASP A 40 3.15 -4.29 0.00
CA ASP A 40 3.90 -3.41 0.90
C ASP A 40 3.12 -2.12 1.12
N LEU A 41 3.43 -1.43 2.19
CA LEU A 41 2.66 -0.29 2.64
C LEU A 41 3.58 0.73 3.28
N SER A 42 3.34 2.01 3.00
CA SER A 42 4.06 3.11 3.62
C SER A 42 3.07 4.23 3.92
N LEU A 43 3.56 5.35 4.41
CA LEU A 43 2.69 6.50 4.66
C LEU A 43 2.34 7.25 3.38
N VAL A 44 2.99 6.96 2.28
CA VAL A 44 2.75 7.68 1.03
C VAL A 44 2.08 6.83 -0.04
N GLY A 45 2.04 5.52 0.13
CA GLY A 45 1.43 4.66 -0.87
C GLY A 45 1.65 3.20 -0.57
N CYS A 46 1.34 2.38 -1.55
CA CYS A 46 1.47 0.93 -1.38
C CYS A 46 1.70 0.26 -2.72
N LEU A 47 2.10 -1.01 -2.64
CA LEU A 47 2.22 -1.86 -3.80
C LEU A 47 1.14 -2.92 -3.68
N VAL A 48 0.37 -3.14 -4.73
CA VAL A 48 -0.69 -4.13 -4.70
C VAL A 48 -0.51 -5.14 -5.81
N ARG A 49 -1.00 -6.36 -5.56
CA ARG A 49 -1.19 -7.37 -6.58
C ARG A 49 -2.67 -7.49 -6.84
N THR A 50 -3.05 -7.53 -8.10
CA THR A 50 -4.46 -7.59 -8.47
C THR A 50 -4.61 -8.17 -9.86
N GLU A 51 -5.76 -8.75 -10.14
CA GLU A 51 -6.09 -9.19 -11.49
C GLU A 51 -6.66 -8.05 -12.32
N ALA A 52 -6.95 -6.93 -11.70
CA ALA A 52 -7.50 -5.78 -12.42
C ALA A 52 -6.39 -5.10 -13.21
N SER A 53 -6.68 -4.79 -14.46
CA SER A 53 -5.74 -4.05 -15.27
C SER A 53 -5.87 -2.58 -14.91
N LEU A 54 -4.78 -1.96 -14.52
CA LEU A 54 -4.78 -0.58 -14.10
C LEU A 54 -3.87 0.23 -15.01
N ASN A 55 -4.30 1.44 -15.32
CA ASN A 55 -3.51 2.33 -16.17
C ASN A 55 -2.77 3.35 -15.33
N ALA A 56 -1.51 3.55 -15.63
CA ALA A 56 -0.72 4.57 -14.93
C ALA A 56 -1.41 5.93 -15.09
N GLY A 57 -1.46 6.66 -14.02
CA GLY A 57 -2.12 7.96 -13.97
C GLY A 57 -3.58 7.92 -13.57
N ALA A 58 -4.20 6.75 -13.59
CA ALA A 58 -5.61 6.64 -13.20
C ALA A 58 -5.77 6.88 -11.71
N VAL A 59 -6.90 7.46 -11.33
CA VAL A 59 -7.25 7.68 -9.93
C VAL A 59 -8.39 6.74 -9.59
N VAL A 60 -8.21 5.95 -8.56
CA VAL A 60 -9.20 4.96 -8.15
C VAL A 60 -9.34 5.00 -6.63
N ASP A 61 -10.42 4.41 -6.14
CA ASP A 61 -10.61 4.27 -4.70
C ASP A 61 -9.89 3.03 -4.22
N LEU A 62 -9.31 3.11 -3.05
CA LEU A 62 -8.62 1.98 -2.42
C LEU A 62 -9.16 1.80 -1.01
N HIS A 63 -9.51 0.57 -0.68
CA HIS A 63 -9.89 0.20 0.68
C HIS A 63 -8.95 -0.91 1.11
N VAL A 64 -8.27 -0.71 2.23
CA VAL A 64 -7.32 -1.70 2.76
C VAL A 64 -7.82 -2.15 4.13
N GLU A 65 -7.86 -3.44 4.35
CA GLU A 65 -8.29 -3.98 5.64
C GLU A 65 -7.11 -4.05 6.58
N LEU A 66 -7.03 -3.14 7.50
CA LEU A 66 -6.04 -3.16 8.58
C LEU A 66 -6.63 -3.91 9.77
N PRO A 67 -5.80 -4.39 10.68
CA PRO A 67 -6.33 -5.13 11.83
C PRO A 67 -7.37 -4.39 12.65
N ASP A 68 -7.28 -3.07 12.72
CA ASP A 68 -8.19 -2.30 13.53
C ASP A 68 -9.20 -1.49 12.73
N GLY A 69 -9.34 -1.75 11.46
CA GLY A 69 -10.36 -1.08 10.67
C GLY A 69 -9.95 -0.92 9.22
N VAL A 70 -10.82 -0.35 8.44
CA VAL A 70 -10.59 -0.20 7.02
C VAL A 70 -10.03 1.17 6.71
N LEU A 71 -8.91 1.20 5.98
CA LEU A 71 -8.34 2.44 5.47
C LEU A 71 -8.97 2.73 4.13
N ARG A 72 -9.54 3.89 3.93
CA ARG A 72 -10.15 4.28 2.67
C ARG A 72 -9.51 5.54 2.14
N THR A 73 -9.10 5.51 0.91
CA THR A 73 -8.50 6.70 0.31
C THR A 73 -8.52 6.61 -1.21
N LYS A 74 -8.34 7.72 -1.87
CA LYS A 74 -8.13 7.72 -3.30
C LYS A 74 -6.64 7.59 -3.55
N VAL A 75 -6.31 6.87 -4.61
CA VAL A 75 -4.92 6.68 -4.99
C VAL A 75 -4.75 6.99 -6.48
N ARG A 76 -3.55 7.36 -6.85
CA ARG A 76 -3.17 7.45 -8.24
C ARG A 76 -2.26 6.29 -8.57
N VAL A 77 -2.51 5.63 -9.67
CA VAL A 77 -1.67 4.54 -10.13
C VAL A 77 -0.38 5.14 -10.67
N ALA A 78 0.72 4.91 -9.97
CA ALA A 78 2.01 5.43 -10.39
C ALA A 78 2.59 4.59 -11.51
N ASP A 79 2.49 3.27 -11.37
CA ASP A 79 2.90 2.36 -12.42
C ASP A 79 2.15 1.05 -12.27
N ALA A 80 2.14 0.26 -13.31
CA ALA A 80 1.53 -1.05 -13.27
C ALA A 80 2.24 -1.93 -14.28
N SER A 81 2.49 -3.17 -13.89
CA SER A 81 3.15 -4.13 -14.77
C SER A 81 2.62 -5.52 -14.49
N VAL A 82 2.87 -6.44 -15.40
CA VAL A 82 2.50 -7.82 -15.17
C VAL A 82 3.41 -8.38 -14.09
N ASP A 83 2.83 -9.07 -13.13
CA ASP A 83 3.60 -9.67 -12.05
C ASP A 83 4.35 -10.86 -12.62
N GLY A 84 5.66 -10.78 -12.66
CA GLY A 84 6.48 -11.84 -13.21
C GLY A 84 6.46 -13.09 -12.38
N ASP A 85 5.98 -13.02 -11.14
CA ASP A 85 5.88 -14.18 -10.30
C ASP A 85 4.51 -14.83 -10.35
N SER A 86 3.64 -14.38 -11.24
CA SER A 86 2.33 -15.00 -11.38
C SER A 86 2.45 -16.40 -11.87
N LEU A 87 1.62 -17.27 -11.34
CA LEU A 87 1.58 -18.63 -11.82
C LEU A 87 0.97 -18.69 -13.21
N PRO A 88 1.36 -19.62 -14.03
CA PRO A 88 0.74 -19.78 -15.33
C PRO A 88 -0.75 -20.07 -15.16
N GLY A 89 -1.55 -19.53 -16.03
CA GLY A 89 -2.99 -19.75 -15.98
C GLY A 89 -3.73 -18.70 -16.75
N PRO A 90 -5.05 -18.78 -16.75
CA PRO A 90 -5.85 -17.84 -17.54
C PRO A 90 -5.87 -16.45 -16.94
N SER A 91 -5.62 -16.31 -15.65
CA SER A 91 -5.66 -15.00 -15.00
C SER A 91 -4.28 -14.45 -14.84
N LYS A 92 -4.08 -13.23 -15.28
CA LYS A 92 -2.81 -12.56 -15.07
C LYS A 92 -2.89 -11.72 -13.81
N GLN A 93 -1.79 -11.66 -13.10
CA GLN A 93 -1.66 -10.79 -11.97
C GLN A 93 -0.85 -9.57 -12.37
N PHE A 94 -1.22 -8.42 -11.85
CA PHE A 94 -0.49 -7.20 -12.08
C PHE A 94 0.05 -6.69 -10.76
N LEU A 95 1.21 -6.03 -10.81
CA LEU A 95 1.74 -5.30 -9.68
C LEU A 95 1.54 -3.83 -9.99
N ALA A 96 0.96 -3.11 -9.07
CA ALA A 96 0.73 -1.69 -9.27
C ALA A 96 1.21 -0.90 -8.07
N GLY A 97 2.00 0.13 -8.32
CA GLY A 97 2.39 1.09 -7.30
C GLY A 97 1.31 2.16 -7.22
N LEU A 98 0.81 2.39 -6.03
CA LEU A 98 -0.28 3.33 -5.79
C LEU A 98 0.19 4.42 -4.86
N GLU A 99 -0.12 5.66 -5.20
CA GLU A 99 0.23 6.81 -4.40
C GLU A 99 -1.02 7.32 -3.71
N PHE A 100 -0.98 7.49 -2.40
CA PHE A 100 -2.12 8.04 -1.68
C PHE A 100 -2.26 9.50 -2.04
N LEU A 101 -3.48 9.92 -2.39
CA LEU A 101 -3.69 11.30 -2.79
C LEU A 101 -4.05 12.19 -1.62
N ALA A 102 -4.88 11.72 -0.73
CA ALA A 102 -5.25 12.55 0.42
C ALA A 102 -5.82 11.65 1.49
N LEU A 103 -4.99 11.31 2.46
CA LEU A 103 -5.47 10.54 3.60
C LEU A 103 -6.17 11.46 4.57
N ALA A 104 -7.34 11.07 5.02
CA ALA A 104 -7.99 11.76 6.11
C ALA A 104 -7.14 11.63 7.37
N ALA A 105 -7.22 12.58 8.26
CA ALA A 105 -6.39 12.58 9.45
C ALA A 105 -6.55 11.32 10.27
N ALA A 106 -7.77 10.83 10.41
CA ALA A 106 -8.01 9.60 11.17
C ALA A 106 -7.37 8.40 10.51
N ASP A 107 -7.40 8.35 9.19
CA ASP A 107 -6.78 7.25 8.46
C ASP A 107 -5.27 7.32 8.55
N GLU A 108 -4.72 8.51 8.51
CA GLU A 108 -3.28 8.67 8.64
C GLU A 108 -2.82 8.22 10.03
N LEU A 109 -3.56 8.57 11.07
CA LEU A 109 -3.21 8.12 12.41
C LEU A 109 -3.25 6.60 12.51
N ARG A 110 -4.28 6.00 11.94
CA ARG A 110 -4.39 4.55 11.96
C ARG A 110 -3.22 3.90 11.22
N LEU A 111 -2.86 4.47 10.09
CA LEU A 111 -1.76 3.94 9.29
C LEU A 111 -0.43 4.11 10.02
N ARG A 112 -0.20 5.25 10.66
CA ARG A 112 1.01 5.46 11.42
C ARG A 112 1.12 4.45 12.55
N ALA A 113 0.02 4.20 13.24
CA ALA A 113 0.04 3.23 14.33
C ALA A 113 0.35 1.83 13.81
N PHE A 114 -0.21 1.46 12.66
CA PHE A 114 0.05 0.16 12.09
C PHE A 114 1.51 0.00 11.67
N LEU A 115 2.10 1.06 11.13
CA LEU A 115 3.47 1.00 10.63
C LEU A 115 4.54 1.23 11.72
N ASP A 116 4.13 1.60 12.91
CA ASP A 116 5.05 1.86 14.02
C ASP A 116 5.90 0.61 14.27
N PRO A 117 7.23 0.69 14.22
CA PRO A 117 8.06 -0.48 14.44
C PRO A 117 7.83 -1.15 15.80
N GLU A 118 7.56 -0.35 16.83
CA GLU A 118 7.30 -0.92 18.13
C GLU A 118 6.01 -1.71 18.12
N ALA A 119 4.95 -1.16 17.57
CA ALA A 119 3.68 -1.85 17.51
C ALA A 119 3.78 -3.10 16.66
N ARG A 120 4.54 -3.03 15.57
CA ARG A 120 4.72 -4.19 14.72
C ARG A 120 5.48 -5.29 15.43
N ARG A 121 6.48 -4.94 16.21
CA ARG A 121 7.20 -5.94 17.00
C ARG A 121 6.30 -6.60 18.00
N ARG A 122 5.44 -5.82 18.66
CA ARG A 122 4.51 -6.39 19.64
C ARG A 122 3.53 -7.35 18.96
N ARG A 123 3.05 -6.99 17.78
CA ARG A 123 2.14 -7.88 17.06
C ARG A 123 2.83 -9.18 16.66
N GLY A 124 4.07 -9.08 16.20
CA GLY A 124 4.81 -10.27 15.86
C GLY A 124 5.14 -11.15 17.02
N ALA A 125 5.49 -10.54 18.15
CA ALA A 125 5.81 -11.29 19.32
C ALA A 125 4.58 -11.90 19.96
N HIS A 126 3.43 -11.31 19.74
CA HIS A 126 2.21 -11.81 20.32
C HIS A 126 1.58 -12.82 19.40
N THR A 127 2.31 -13.83 19.08
CA THR A 127 1.83 -14.86 18.23
C THR A 127 0.83 -15.70 18.97
N PRO A 128 -0.30 -15.94 18.41
CA PRO A 128 -1.26 -16.78 19.12
C PRO A 128 -0.73 -18.15 19.24
N LEU A 129 -0.89 -18.67 20.40
CA LEU A 129 -0.50 -19.94 20.58
C LEU A 129 -1.54 -20.72 20.17
N ALA A 130 -1.53 -21.19 19.19
CA ALA A 130 -2.66 -21.95 18.76
C ALA A 130 -2.70 -23.26 19.31
#